data_772eddf7a31d04333cde9588c2a87a6e
#
_entry.id   772eddf7a31d04333cde9588c2a87a6e
#
_cell.length_a   1.000
_cell.length_b   1.000
_cell.length_c   1.000
_cell.angle_alpha   90.00
_cell.angle_beta   90.00
_cell.angle_gamma   90.00
#
_symmetry.space_group_name_H-M   'P 1'
#
loop_
_entity.id
_entity.type
_entity.pdbx_description
1 polymer ?
#
loop_
_entity_poly.entity_id
_entity_poly.type
_entity_poly.pdbx_seq_one_letter_code
_entity_poly.pdbx_strand_id
1 'polypeptide(L)'
;MSLEAIQEVTQAEQTAREKKVQAADEAKRIVAEAERAGRQLVADARAQAEETVKTMLAEAEARAGERSTQTLADNAAQCEALKKTARGRLDPAAGLIVGRVGNS
;
A
#
# COMPACT_ATOMS: atom_id res chain seq x y z
N MET A 1 -64.52 21.45 -33.03
CA MET A 1 -63.80 21.81 -31.77
C MET A 1 -63.78 23.31 -31.61
N SER A 2 -63.96 23.79 -30.44
CA SER A 2 -63.87 25.22 -30.17
C SER A 2 -62.41 25.69 -30.26
N LEU A 3 -62.22 26.95 -30.53
CA LEU A 3 -60.88 27.58 -30.54
C LEU A 3 -60.17 27.37 -29.20
N GLU A 4 -60.90 27.46 -28.10
CA GLU A 4 -60.37 27.24 -26.75
C GLU A 4 -59.84 25.83 -26.58
N ALA A 5 -60.58 24.83 -27.06
CA ALA A 5 -60.14 23.42 -26.99
C ALA A 5 -58.85 23.19 -27.80
N ILE A 6 -58.73 23.82 -28.97
CA ILE A 6 -57.52 23.74 -29.80
C ILE A 6 -56.33 24.41 -29.07
N GLN A 7 -56.58 25.56 -28.46
CA GLN A 7 -55.55 26.26 -27.69
C GLN A 7 -55.06 25.46 -26.51
N GLU A 8 -55.98 24.80 -25.79
CA GLU A 8 -55.63 23.91 -24.64
C GLU A 8 -54.77 22.71 -25.09
N VAL A 9 -55.13 22.08 -26.22
CA VAL A 9 -54.36 20.97 -26.77
C VAL A 9 -52.97 21.43 -27.19
N THR A 10 -52.88 22.57 -27.89
CA THR A 10 -51.62 23.15 -28.32
C THR A 10 -50.74 23.49 -27.11
N GLN A 11 -51.31 24.08 -26.08
CA GLN A 11 -50.61 24.40 -24.83
C GLN A 11 -50.12 23.11 -24.12
N ALA A 12 -50.95 22.10 -24.05
CA ALA A 12 -50.59 20.82 -23.45
C ALA A 12 -49.44 20.14 -24.19
N GLU A 13 -49.49 20.17 -25.54
CA GLU A 13 -48.38 19.64 -26.35
C GLU A 13 -47.09 20.42 -26.19
N GLN A 14 -47.15 21.72 -26.10
CA GLN A 14 -45.97 22.56 -25.85
C GLN A 14 -45.36 22.27 -24.50
N THR A 15 -46.17 22.20 -23.46
CA THR A 15 -45.76 21.86 -22.10
C THR A 15 -45.12 20.47 -22.05
N ALA A 16 -45.73 19.50 -22.76
CA ALA A 16 -45.19 18.13 -22.82
C ALA A 16 -43.81 18.10 -23.49
N ARG A 17 -43.64 18.84 -24.61
CA ARG A 17 -42.33 18.94 -25.27
C ARG A 17 -41.27 19.58 -24.42
N GLU A 18 -41.61 20.67 -23.72
CA GLU A 18 -40.70 21.33 -22.79
C GLU A 18 -40.26 20.40 -21.63
N LYS A 19 -41.20 19.66 -21.05
CA LYS A 19 -40.90 18.68 -20.00
C LYS A 19 -40.00 17.55 -20.50
N LYS A 20 -40.24 17.07 -21.73
CA LYS A 20 -39.42 16.05 -22.38
C LYS A 20 -37.99 16.55 -22.59
N VAL A 21 -37.81 17.77 -23.09
CA VAL A 21 -36.47 18.36 -23.25
C VAL A 21 -35.79 18.56 -21.93
N GLN A 22 -36.48 19.08 -20.91
CA GLN A 22 -35.94 19.27 -19.56
C GLN A 22 -35.52 17.93 -18.95
N ALA A 23 -36.34 16.88 -19.12
CA ALA A 23 -36.01 15.55 -18.60
C ALA A 23 -34.78 14.96 -19.28
N ALA A 24 -34.66 15.14 -20.61
CA ALA A 24 -33.50 14.71 -21.37
C ALA A 24 -32.22 15.43 -20.92
N ASP A 25 -32.31 16.74 -20.75
CA ASP A 25 -31.17 17.55 -20.28
C ASP A 25 -30.76 17.18 -18.86
N GLU A 26 -31.74 16.98 -17.98
CA GLU A 26 -31.50 16.54 -16.61
C GLU A 26 -30.85 15.16 -16.56
N ALA A 27 -31.30 14.22 -17.38
CA ALA A 27 -30.69 12.89 -17.51
C ALA A 27 -29.23 12.97 -17.96
N LYS A 28 -28.93 13.80 -18.94
CA LYS A 28 -27.55 14.03 -19.41
C LYS A 28 -26.70 14.62 -18.32
N ARG A 29 -27.23 15.56 -17.57
CA ARG A 29 -26.53 16.20 -16.45
C ARG A 29 -26.22 15.17 -15.34
N ILE A 30 -27.18 14.34 -15.01
CA ILE A 30 -27.01 13.28 -14.00
C ILE A 30 -25.92 12.29 -14.42
N VAL A 31 -25.96 11.84 -15.68
CA VAL A 31 -24.96 10.91 -16.22
C VAL A 31 -23.56 11.54 -16.22
N ALA A 32 -23.45 12.76 -16.72
CA ALA A 32 -22.17 13.48 -16.74
C ALA A 32 -21.59 13.67 -15.32
N GLU A 33 -22.43 14.03 -14.36
CA GLU A 33 -22.05 14.21 -12.96
C GLU A 33 -21.60 12.88 -12.34
N ALA A 34 -22.35 11.80 -12.61
CA ALA A 34 -22.00 10.46 -12.12
C ALA A 34 -20.65 9.97 -12.70
N GLU A 35 -20.43 10.20 -13.99
CA GLU A 35 -19.16 9.86 -14.63
C GLU A 35 -17.99 10.66 -14.06
N ARG A 36 -18.20 11.94 -13.84
CA ARG A 36 -17.19 12.81 -13.21
C ARG A 36 -16.86 12.34 -11.79
N ALA A 37 -17.89 12.09 -10.99
CA ALA A 37 -17.72 11.60 -9.64
C ALA A 37 -17.03 10.24 -9.60
N GLY A 38 -17.37 9.35 -10.55
CA GLY A 38 -16.73 8.04 -10.68
C GLY A 38 -15.25 8.16 -11.02
N ARG A 39 -14.89 9.02 -11.96
CA ARG A 39 -13.48 9.26 -12.29
C ARG A 39 -12.70 9.84 -11.13
N GLN A 40 -13.31 10.75 -10.38
CA GLN A 40 -12.69 11.32 -9.18
C GLN A 40 -12.47 10.25 -8.10
N LEU A 41 -13.46 9.41 -7.89
CA LEU A 41 -13.37 8.31 -6.93
C LEU A 41 -12.23 7.35 -7.27
N VAL A 42 -12.10 6.98 -8.55
CA VAL A 42 -11.00 6.11 -9.02
C VAL A 42 -9.64 6.80 -8.85
N ALA A 43 -9.55 8.08 -9.20
CA ALA A 43 -8.31 8.84 -9.04
C ALA A 43 -7.88 8.93 -7.57
N ASP A 44 -8.83 9.21 -6.67
CA ASP A 44 -8.57 9.29 -5.24
C ASP A 44 -8.15 7.93 -4.66
N ALA A 45 -8.83 6.86 -5.08
CA ALA A 45 -8.50 5.50 -4.65
C ALA A 45 -7.09 5.09 -5.10
N ARG A 46 -6.70 5.43 -6.32
CA ARG A 46 -5.34 5.18 -6.82
C ARG A 46 -4.30 5.96 -6.05
N ALA A 47 -4.52 7.24 -5.83
CA ALA A 47 -3.61 8.08 -5.07
C ALA A 47 -3.41 7.54 -3.65
N GLN A 48 -4.49 7.13 -3.00
CA GLN A 48 -4.46 6.55 -1.67
C GLN A 48 -3.73 5.20 -1.65
N ALA A 49 -3.96 4.35 -2.65
CA ALA A 49 -3.27 3.07 -2.78
C ALA A 49 -1.76 3.26 -3.00
N GLU A 50 -1.36 4.21 -3.84
CA GLU A 50 0.04 4.54 -4.07
C GLU A 50 0.73 5.01 -2.78
N GLU A 51 0.06 5.86 -2.02
CA GLU A 51 0.58 6.35 -0.74
C GLU A 51 0.71 5.20 0.28
N THR A 52 -0.28 4.32 0.33
CA THR A 52 -0.26 3.13 1.18
C THR A 52 0.91 2.20 0.83
N VAL A 53 1.12 1.93 -0.46
CA VAL A 53 2.25 1.11 -0.93
C VAL A 53 3.58 1.74 -0.55
N LYS A 54 3.71 3.05 -0.73
CA LYS A 54 4.91 3.81 -0.36
C LYS A 54 5.24 3.67 1.13
N THR A 55 4.23 3.81 1.98
CA THR A 55 4.36 3.64 3.42
C THR A 55 4.75 2.20 3.79
N MET A 56 4.09 1.22 3.18
CA MET A 56 4.39 -0.20 3.42
C MET A 56 5.82 -0.56 3.01
N LEU A 57 6.30 -0.04 1.89
CA LEU A 57 7.68 -0.25 1.45
C LEU A 57 8.69 0.38 2.40
N ALA A 58 8.43 1.61 2.84
CA ALA A 58 9.29 2.30 3.79
C ALA A 58 9.38 1.55 5.13
N GLU A 59 8.25 1.07 5.63
CA GLU A 59 8.19 0.26 6.86
C GLU A 59 8.91 -1.08 6.70
N ALA A 60 8.74 -1.74 5.55
CA ALA A 60 9.43 -2.99 5.27
C ALA A 60 10.94 -2.81 5.18
N GLU A 61 11.41 -1.74 4.56
CA GLU A 61 12.83 -1.38 4.50
C GLU A 61 13.40 -1.10 5.89
N ALA A 62 12.65 -0.37 6.72
CA ALA A 62 13.05 -0.09 8.09
C ALA A 62 13.19 -1.37 8.91
N ARG A 63 12.20 -2.27 8.82
CA ARG A 63 12.25 -3.57 9.50
C ARG A 63 13.40 -4.45 9.01
N ALA A 64 13.62 -4.47 7.70
CA ALA A 64 14.73 -5.22 7.12
C ALA A 64 16.08 -4.68 7.60
N GLY A 65 16.23 -3.36 7.69
CA GLY A 65 17.42 -2.72 8.21
C GLY A 65 17.68 -3.06 9.67
N GLU A 66 16.66 -3.00 10.52
CA GLU A 66 16.74 -3.39 11.93
C GLU A 66 17.14 -4.86 12.09
N ARG A 67 16.50 -5.73 11.31
CA ARG A 67 16.77 -7.17 11.32
C ARG A 67 18.20 -7.47 10.88
N SER A 68 18.67 -6.78 9.87
CA SER A 68 20.05 -6.89 9.36
C SER A 68 21.06 -6.46 10.43
N THR A 69 20.82 -5.34 11.08
CA THR A 69 21.65 -4.84 12.18
C THR A 69 21.68 -5.83 13.34
N GLN A 70 20.53 -6.37 13.73
CA GLN A 70 20.44 -7.37 14.80
C GLN A 70 21.19 -8.66 14.44
N THR A 71 21.04 -9.15 13.22
CA THR A 71 21.74 -10.34 12.72
C THR A 71 23.26 -10.15 12.76
N LEU A 72 23.74 -8.99 12.32
CA LEU A 72 25.17 -8.67 12.36
C LEU A 72 25.69 -8.60 13.80
N ALA A 73 24.94 -8.00 14.71
CA ALA A 73 25.29 -7.94 16.13
C ALA A 73 25.34 -9.35 16.76
N ASP A 74 24.35 -10.19 16.48
CA ASP A 74 24.29 -11.57 16.96
C ASP A 74 25.46 -12.40 16.43
N ASN A 75 25.78 -12.26 15.14
CA ASN A 75 26.92 -12.93 14.54
C ASN A 75 28.25 -12.50 15.14
N ALA A 76 28.42 -11.19 15.39
CA ALA A 76 29.61 -10.67 16.04
C ALA A 76 29.76 -11.24 17.46
N ALA A 77 28.67 -11.29 18.21
CA ALA A 77 28.66 -11.87 19.57
C ALA A 77 29.00 -13.37 19.55
N GLN A 78 28.45 -14.12 18.62
CA GLN A 78 28.74 -15.55 18.41
C GLN A 78 30.21 -15.78 18.03
N CYS A 79 30.75 -14.95 17.14
CA CYS A 79 32.16 -15.03 16.79
C CYS A 79 33.08 -14.76 17.97
N GLU A 80 32.78 -13.75 18.79
CA GLU A 80 33.54 -13.45 19.99
C GLU A 80 33.45 -14.59 21.02
N ALA A 81 32.26 -15.17 21.20
CA ALA A 81 32.07 -16.32 22.09
C ALA A 81 32.87 -17.53 21.60
N LEU A 82 32.87 -17.79 20.30
CA LEU A 82 33.64 -18.89 19.69
C LEU A 82 35.14 -18.68 19.84
N LYS A 83 35.65 -17.48 19.63
CA LYS A 83 37.05 -17.11 19.85
C LYS A 83 37.47 -17.32 21.29
N LYS A 84 36.63 -16.90 22.23
CA LYS A 84 36.88 -17.09 23.67
C LYS A 84 36.95 -18.56 24.03
N THR A 85 36.02 -19.38 23.53
CA THR A 85 36.01 -20.82 23.72
C THR A 85 37.30 -21.46 23.16
N ALA A 86 37.68 -21.08 21.93
CA ALA A 86 38.89 -21.59 21.29
C ALA A 86 40.16 -21.22 22.08
N ARG A 87 40.26 -19.98 22.54
CA ARG A 87 41.38 -19.54 23.39
C ARG A 87 41.43 -20.32 24.71
N GLY A 88 40.26 -20.57 25.34
CA GLY A 88 40.18 -21.38 26.55
C GLY A 88 40.62 -22.82 26.39
N ARG A 89 40.51 -23.37 25.18
CA ARG A 89 41.00 -24.73 24.85
C ARG A 89 42.47 -24.75 24.42
N LEU A 90 43.00 -23.63 23.99
CA LEU A 90 44.35 -23.54 23.47
C LEU A 90 45.37 -23.80 24.58
N ASP A 91 45.23 -23.17 25.76
CA ASP A 91 46.14 -23.34 26.88
C ASP A 91 46.15 -24.77 27.42
N PRO A 92 44.99 -25.43 27.67
CA PRO A 92 44.97 -26.84 28.06
C PRO A 92 45.58 -27.76 26.99
N ALA A 93 45.30 -27.51 25.73
CA ALA A 93 45.86 -28.31 24.63
C ALA A 93 47.40 -28.16 24.53
N ALA A 94 47.88 -26.94 24.62
CA ALA A 94 49.32 -26.67 24.65
C ALA A 94 50.00 -27.30 25.88
N GLY A 95 49.37 -27.18 27.05
CA GLY A 95 49.85 -27.84 28.28
C GLY A 95 49.91 -29.34 28.17
N LEU A 96 48.93 -29.98 27.54
CA LEU A 96 48.92 -31.42 27.29
C LEU A 96 50.03 -31.85 26.37
N ILE A 97 50.31 -31.13 25.29
CA ILE A 97 51.38 -31.42 24.37
C ILE A 97 52.74 -31.26 25.04
N VAL A 98 52.98 -30.17 25.73
CA VAL A 98 54.21 -29.91 26.47
C VAL A 98 54.46 -31.00 27.55
N GLY A 99 53.41 -31.37 28.28
CA GLY A 99 53.48 -32.43 29.27
C GLY A 99 53.90 -33.79 28.68
N ARG A 100 53.34 -34.16 27.52
CA ARG A 100 53.69 -35.41 26.82
C ARG A 100 55.12 -35.40 26.28
N VAL A 101 55.52 -34.29 25.69
CA VAL A 101 56.89 -34.14 25.16
C VAL A 101 57.92 -34.15 26.31
N GLY A 102 57.60 -33.48 27.44
CA GLY A 102 58.48 -33.45 28.60
C GLY A 102 58.68 -34.79 29.29
N ASN A 103 57.72 -35.71 29.16
CA ASN A 103 57.74 -37.05 29.72
C ASN A 103 58.29 -38.15 28.82
N SER A 104 58.61 -37.79 27.61
CA SER A 104 59.22 -38.72 26.65
C SER A 104 60.74 -38.53 26.64
#